data_112367ec9b62df85b0843cfb7d3611c7
#
_entry.id   112367ec9b62df85b0843cfb7d3611c7
#
_cell.length_a   1.000
_cell.length_b   1.000
_cell.length_c   1.000
_cell.angle_alpha   90.00
_cell.angle_beta   90.00
_cell.angle_gamma   90.00
#
_symmetry.space_group_name_H-M   'P 1'
#
loop_
_entity.id
_entity.type
_entity.pdbx_description
1 polymer ?
#
loop_
_entity_poly.entity_id
_entity_poly.type
_entity_poly.pdbx_seq_one_letter_code
_entity_poly.pdbx_strand_id
1 'polypeptide(L)'
;MISVCVITHAGHAEELQTMLASLPKGIEVCIVMTEKSDMDHFQLDDYFEHDGNDFRTATWYYKNFSFSKARNYSIEMATNDWCVWMDSDDVLLSHCKDELLKLNDLPRGVGGVFFGCFGVQAPYIEGKNHEYYAVPHLRAFRKSTGARFRGLVHEQILPQIEDAKFQTTTSSILIAHLGYNESREKLIARFERNATLMAGQLATSDYSRPYYERMLANQLNMLNEIRGN
;
A
#
# COMPACT_ATOMS: atom_id res chain seq x y z
N MET A 1 17.31 -4.65 -10.34
CA MET A 1 15.99 -4.18 -10.82
C MET A 1 15.01 -4.20 -9.65
N ILE A 2 13.87 -3.54 -9.77
CA ILE A 2 12.88 -3.33 -8.72
C ILE A 2 11.54 -3.86 -9.20
N SER A 3 10.76 -4.46 -8.29
CA SER A 3 9.37 -4.83 -8.53
C SER A 3 8.45 -3.92 -7.71
N VAL A 4 7.51 -3.26 -8.36
CA VAL A 4 6.42 -2.54 -7.66
C VAL A 4 5.25 -3.51 -7.51
N CYS A 5 4.82 -3.72 -6.26
CA CYS A 5 3.79 -4.67 -5.88
C CYS A 5 2.52 -3.91 -5.49
N VAL A 6 1.44 -4.12 -6.22
CA VAL A 6 0.19 -3.37 -6.10
C VAL A 6 -0.97 -4.31 -5.83
N ILE A 7 -1.88 -3.88 -4.96
CA ILE A 7 -3.20 -4.48 -4.84
C ILE A 7 -4.25 -3.45 -5.26
N THR A 8 -5.27 -3.88 -5.97
CA THR A 8 -6.33 -2.99 -6.48
C THR A 8 -7.67 -3.72 -6.58
N HIS A 9 -8.71 -2.99 -6.94
CA HIS A 9 -10.03 -3.52 -7.30
C HIS A 9 -10.63 -2.71 -8.47
N ALA A 10 -11.66 -3.23 -9.12
CA ALA A 10 -12.21 -2.65 -10.35
C ALA A 10 -12.66 -1.18 -10.22
N GLY A 11 -13.13 -0.78 -9.04
CA GLY A 11 -13.54 0.60 -8.77
C GLY A 11 -12.40 1.63 -8.71
N HIS A 12 -11.13 1.21 -8.83
CA HIS A 12 -9.94 2.07 -8.73
C HIS A 12 -9.13 2.09 -10.04
N ALA A 13 -9.78 2.00 -11.19
CA ALA A 13 -9.09 1.95 -12.48
C ALA A 13 -8.35 3.25 -12.81
N GLU A 14 -8.97 4.41 -12.58
CA GLU A 14 -8.39 5.73 -12.87
C GLU A 14 -7.22 6.04 -11.93
N GLU A 15 -7.37 5.71 -10.65
CA GLU A 15 -6.33 5.86 -9.65
C GLU A 15 -5.13 4.97 -10.00
N LEU A 16 -5.39 3.71 -10.37
CA LEU A 16 -4.33 2.78 -10.79
C LEU A 16 -3.56 3.31 -12.00
N GLN A 17 -4.24 3.87 -13.02
CA GLN A 17 -3.58 4.49 -14.17
C GLN A 17 -2.68 5.65 -13.73
N THR A 18 -3.19 6.53 -12.86
CA THR A 18 -2.43 7.66 -12.33
C THR A 18 -1.19 7.19 -11.56
N MET A 19 -1.35 6.17 -10.73
CA MET A 19 -0.24 5.55 -10.00
C MET A 19 0.81 5.00 -10.95
N LEU A 20 0.41 4.20 -11.95
CA LEU A 20 1.33 3.60 -12.93
C LEU A 20 2.07 4.64 -13.76
N ALA A 21 1.41 5.71 -14.19
CA ALA A 21 2.04 6.83 -14.90
C ALA A 21 3.08 7.57 -14.03
N SER A 22 2.96 7.49 -12.72
CA SER A 22 3.92 8.08 -11.78
C SER A 22 5.23 7.30 -11.66
N LEU A 23 5.26 6.02 -12.08
CA LEU A 23 6.42 5.14 -11.94
C LEU A 23 7.53 5.46 -12.97
N PRO A 24 8.80 5.12 -12.69
CA PRO A 24 9.84 5.12 -13.71
C PRO A 24 9.58 4.02 -14.74
N LYS A 25 10.13 4.20 -15.94
CA LYS A 25 10.09 3.19 -17.02
C LYS A 25 11.06 2.03 -16.75
N GLY A 26 10.77 0.87 -17.30
CA GLY A 26 11.68 -0.29 -17.28
C GLY A 26 11.73 -1.04 -15.94
N ILE A 27 10.69 -0.92 -15.12
CA ILE A 27 10.54 -1.69 -13.87
C ILE A 27 9.51 -2.81 -14.04
N GLU A 28 9.56 -3.79 -13.16
CA GLU A 28 8.53 -4.82 -13.04
C GLU A 28 7.37 -4.31 -12.18
N VAL A 29 6.14 -4.52 -12.62
CA VAL A 29 4.93 -4.16 -11.86
C VAL A 29 4.04 -5.40 -11.68
N CYS A 30 3.82 -5.81 -10.42
CA CYS A 30 3.02 -6.96 -10.04
C CYS A 30 1.68 -6.48 -9.47
N ILE A 31 0.59 -6.66 -10.22
CA ILE A 31 -0.75 -6.18 -9.86
C ILE A 31 -1.63 -7.36 -9.46
N VAL A 32 -2.24 -7.28 -8.29
CA VAL A 32 -3.22 -8.24 -7.78
C VAL A 32 -4.58 -7.59 -7.68
N MET A 33 -5.53 -8.11 -8.48
CA MET A 33 -6.94 -7.74 -8.41
C MET A 33 -7.63 -8.52 -7.30
N THR A 34 -8.33 -7.82 -6.40
CA THR A 34 -8.90 -8.42 -5.18
C THR A 34 -10.40 -8.72 -5.25
N GLU A 35 -11.08 -8.37 -6.35
CA GLU A 35 -12.51 -8.61 -6.57
C GLU A 35 -12.77 -9.53 -7.77
N LYS A 36 -13.82 -10.35 -7.65
CA LYS A 36 -14.19 -11.33 -8.68
C LYS A 36 -15.20 -10.78 -9.69
N SER A 37 -16.02 -9.80 -9.30
CA SER A 37 -17.26 -9.48 -10.02
C SER A 37 -17.06 -8.81 -11.38
N ASP A 38 -15.89 -8.18 -11.61
CA ASP A 38 -15.70 -7.30 -12.78
C ASP A 38 -14.51 -7.70 -13.66
N MET A 39 -13.92 -8.88 -13.42
CA MET A 39 -12.74 -9.32 -14.16
C MET A 39 -13.01 -9.62 -15.64
N ASP A 40 -14.23 -10.03 -15.98
CA ASP A 40 -14.61 -10.32 -17.37
C ASP A 40 -14.63 -9.05 -18.26
N HIS A 41 -14.58 -7.87 -17.64
CA HIS A 41 -14.61 -6.57 -18.31
C HIS A 41 -13.36 -5.71 -18.08
N PHE A 42 -12.50 -6.07 -17.13
CA PHE A 42 -11.27 -5.34 -16.86
C PHE A 42 -10.10 -6.00 -17.60
N GLN A 43 -9.99 -5.66 -18.89
CA GLN A 43 -8.80 -6.02 -19.66
C GLN A 43 -7.71 -5.01 -19.28
N LEU A 44 -6.78 -5.44 -18.41
CA LEU A 44 -5.61 -4.64 -18.04
C LEU A 44 -4.83 -4.17 -19.27
N ASP A 45 -4.82 -4.98 -20.33
CA ASP A 45 -4.14 -4.69 -21.59
C ASP A 45 -4.68 -3.44 -22.32
N ASP A 46 -5.97 -3.09 -22.12
CA ASP A 46 -6.57 -1.89 -22.71
C ASP A 46 -6.21 -0.59 -21.98
N TYR A 47 -5.71 -0.71 -20.76
CA TYR A 47 -5.36 0.43 -19.90
C TYR A 47 -3.87 0.76 -19.86
N PHE A 48 -3.02 -0.15 -20.33
CA PHE A 48 -1.58 0.04 -20.28
C PHE A 48 -1.00 0.23 -21.69
N GLU A 49 -0.78 1.49 -22.08
CA GLU A 49 0.23 1.74 -23.08
C GLU A 49 1.53 1.17 -22.52
N HIS A 50 2.16 0.27 -23.29
CA HIS A 50 3.40 -0.41 -22.92
C HIS A 50 4.55 0.60 -22.80
N ASP A 51 4.61 1.31 -21.69
CA ASP A 51 5.64 2.30 -21.36
C ASP A 51 7.02 1.66 -21.08
N GLY A 52 7.23 0.42 -21.55
CA GLY A 52 8.48 -0.33 -21.35
C GLY A 52 8.59 -1.00 -19.97
N ASN A 53 7.48 -1.07 -19.21
CA ASN A 53 7.42 -1.79 -17.94
C ASN A 53 7.01 -3.25 -18.17
N ASP A 54 7.52 -4.17 -17.33
CA ASP A 54 7.12 -5.59 -17.34
C ASP A 54 5.94 -5.79 -16.37
N PHE A 55 4.74 -5.94 -16.92
CA PHE A 55 3.52 -6.12 -16.14
C PHE A 55 3.23 -7.60 -15.89
N ARG A 56 2.99 -7.91 -14.61
CA ARG A 56 2.51 -9.21 -14.15
C ARG A 56 1.20 -9.01 -13.41
N THR A 57 0.15 -9.65 -13.87
CA THR A 57 -1.18 -9.47 -13.32
C THR A 57 -1.74 -10.80 -12.82
N ALA A 58 -2.45 -10.76 -11.72
CA ALA A 58 -3.18 -11.89 -11.20
C ALA A 58 -4.45 -11.44 -10.49
N THR A 59 -5.43 -12.34 -10.50
CA THR A 59 -6.62 -12.19 -9.64
C THR A 59 -6.42 -13.03 -8.41
N TRP A 60 -6.74 -12.40 -7.29
CA TRP A 60 -6.77 -13.08 -6.03
C TRP A 60 -8.14 -12.89 -5.38
N TYR A 61 -8.97 -13.91 -5.44
CA TYR A 61 -10.26 -13.92 -4.78
C TYR A 61 -10.23 -14.86 -3.58
N TYR A 62 -10.59 -14.33 -2.43
CA TYR A 62 -10.75 -15.14 -1.23
C TYR A 62 -11.99 -14.71 -0.46
N LYS A 63 -12.80 -15.70 -0.05
CA LYS A 63 -14.07 -15.48 0.67
C LYS A 63 -13.89 -14.63 1.95
N ASN A 64 -12.71 -14.75 2.58
CA ASN A 64 -12.32 -13.94 3.74
C ASN A 64 -11.18 -13.03 3.32
N PHE A 65 -11.50 -11.81 2.91
CA PHE A 65 -10.53 -10.82 2.44
C PHE A 65 -9.45 -10.54 3.50
N SER A 66 -8.21 -10.43 3.05
CA SER A 66 -7.06 -10.07 3.88
C SER A 66 -6.07 -9.27 3.04
N PHE A 67 -5.82 -8.03 3.44
CA PHE A 67 -4.82 -7.18 2.78
C PHE A 67 -3.44 -7.83 2.78
N SER A 68 -3.00 -8.40 3.90
CA SER A 68 -1.69 -9.05 3.99
C SER A 68 -1.53 -10.21 3.01
N LYS A 69 -2.56 -11.02 2.81
CA LYS A 69 -2.50 -12.13 1.85
C LYS A 69 -2.44 -11.63 0.41
N ALA A 70 -3.25 -10.63 0.05
CA ALA A 70 -3.21 -10.04 -1.28
C ALA A 70 -1.85 -9.40 -1.58
N ARG A 71 -1.28 -8.62 -0.62
CA ARG A 71 0.08 -8.06 -0.75
C ARG A 71 1.14 -9.14 -0.85
N ASN A 72 1.06 -10.19 -0.03
CA ASN A 72 2.03 -11.29 -0.09
C ASN A 72 1.97 -12.00 -1.45
N TYR A 73 0.80 -12.11 -2.05
CA TYR A 73 0.67 -12.70 -3.37
C TYR A 73 1.33 -11.82 -4.46
N SER A 74 1.16 -10.49 -4.41
CA SER A 74 1.88 -9.60 -5.33
C SER A 74 3.41 -9.68 -5.18
N ILE A 75 3.90 -9.87 -3.94
CA ILE A 75 5.32 -10.08 -3.65
C ILE A 75 5.81 -11.44 -4.20
N GLU A 76 5.00 -12.49 -4.14
CA GLU A 76 5.34 -13.79 -4.69
C GLU A 76 5.54 -13.74 -6.20
N MET A 77 4.74 -12.95 -6.90
CA MET A 77 4.86 -12.72 -8.35
C MET A 77 6.13 -11.97 -8.73
N ALA A 78 6.66 -11.12 -7.84
CA ALA A 78 7.84 -10.30 -8.09
C ALA A 78 9.08 -11.16 -8.34
N THR A 79 9.89 -10.84 -9.37
CA THR A 79 11.13 -11.54 -9.66
C THR A 79 12.37 -10.85 -9.14
N ASN A 80 12.27 -9.57 -8.79
CA ASN A 80 13.39 -8.81 -8.25
C ASN A 80 13.47 -8.89 -6.72
N ASP A 81 14.66 -8.67 -6.17
CA ASP A 81 14.88 -8.69 -4.72
C ASP A 81 14.27 -7.47 -4.03
N TRP A 82 14.36 -6.26 -4.63
CA TRP A 82 13.66 -5.10 -4.11
C TRP A 82 12.19 -5.10 -4.51
N CYS A 83 11.32 -5.20 -3.51
CA CYS A 83 9.87 -5.04 -3.63
C CYS A 83 9.46 -3.70 -3.04
N VAL A 84 8.78 -2.88 -3.82
CA VAL A 84 8.15 -1.62 -3.40
C VAL A 84 6.65 -1.82 -3.43
N TRP A 85 5.99 -1.75 -2.28
CA TRP A 85 4.54 -1.88 -2.26
C TRP A 85 3.87 -0.51 -2.32
N MET A 86 2.85 -0.43 -3.16
CA MET A 86 2.03 0.76 -3.33
C MET A 86 0.55 0.37 -3.37
N ASP A 87 -0.30 1.29 -2.94
CA ASP A 87 -1.73 1.20 -3.14
C ASP A 87 -2.08 1.78 -4.52
N SER A 88 -3.20 1.38 -5.11
CA SER A 88 -3.62 1.89 -6.43
C SER A 88 -3.86 3.40 -6.47
N ASP A 89 -4.07 4.01 -5.32
CA ASP A 89 -4.27 5.44 -5.10
C ASP A 89 -3.02 6.18 -4.56
N ASP A 90 -1.85 5.53 -4.62
CA ASP A 90 -0.55 6.15 -4.32
C ASP A 90 0.07 6.75 -5.59
N VAL A 91 0.71 7.90 -5.47
CA VAL A 91 1.43 8.57 -6.57
C VAL A 91 2.86 8.85 -6.14
N LEU A 92 3.83 8.31 -6.87
CA LEU A 92 5.23 8.64 -6.71
C LEU A 92 5.50 10.04 -7.25
N LEU A 93 6.09 10.93 -6.44
CA LEU A 93 6.42 12.27 -6.94
C LEU A 93 7.48 12.21 -8.05
N SER A 94 7.31 13.01 -9.08
CA SER A 94 8.09 12.93 -10.33
C SER A 94 9.61 13.03 -10.12
N HIS A 95 10.06 13.85 -9.19
CA HIS A 95 11.48 14.00 -8.84
C HIS A 95 12.06 12.80 -8.05
N CYS A 96 11.22 11.84 -7.62
CA CYS A 96 11.64 10.65 -6.89
C CYS A 96 11.87 9.42 -7.78
N LYS A 97 11.60 9.51 -9.09
CA LYS A 97 11.75 8.35 -10.00
C LYS A 97 13.18 7.81 -10.02
N ASP A 98 14.17 8.70 -10.14
CA ASP A 98 15.58 8.30 -10.15
C ASP A 98 16.04 7.79 -8.78
N GLU A 99 15.53 8.38 -7.69
CA GLU A 99 15.84 7.91 -6.33
C GLU A 99 15.30 6.51 -6.08
N LEU A 100 14.12 6.19 -6.65
CA LEU A 100 13.57 4.83 -6.57
C LEU A 100 14.53 3.81 -7.18
N LEU A 101 15.10 4.10 -8.34
CA LEU A 101 16.03 3.19 -9.03
C LEU A 101 17.33 2.96 -8.24
N LYS A 102 17.77 3.93 -7.42
CA LYS A 102 18.97 3.84 -6.58
C LYS A 102 18.82 2.86 -5.40
N LEU A 103 17.62 2.32 -5.13
CA LEU A 103 17.46 1.23 -4.14
C LEU A 103 18.39 0.04 -4.45
N ASN A 104 18.71 -0.19 -5.73
CA ASN A 104 19.63 -1.24 -6.15
C ASN A 104 21.07 -1.03 -5.65
N ASP A 105 21.46 0.20 -5.34
CA ASP A 105 22.82 0.56 -4.91
C ASP A 105 23.00 0.42 -3.39
N LEU A 106 21.91 0.17 -2.66
CA LEU A 106 21.95 0.03 -1.21
C LEU A 106 22.69 -1.24 -0.79
N PRO A 107 23.47 -1.16 0.31
CA PRO A 107 24.21 -2.32 0.86
C PRO A 107 23.30 -3.52 1.11
N ARG A 108 23.83 -4.74 0.95
CA ARG A 108 23.07 -5.98 1.16
C ARG A 108 22.49 -6.13 2.56
N GLY A 109 23.11 -5.52 3.57
CA GLY A 109 22.60 -5.52 4.94
C GLY A 109 21.37 -4.64 5.17
N VAL A 110 21.02 -3.75 4.23
CA VAL A 110 19.78 -2.96 4.26
C VAL A 110 18.65 -3.80 3.68
N GLY A 111 17.69 -4.16 4.53
CA GLY A 111 16.53 -4.99 4.17
C GLY A 111 15.23 -4.22 4.02
N GLY A 112 15.18 -2.96 4.47
CA GLY A 112 13.97 -2.13 4.38
C GLY A 112 14.27 -0.64 4.26
N VAL A 113 13.39 0.09 3.55
CA VAL A 113 13.53 1.54 3.33
C VAL A 113 12.21 2.25 3.60
N PHE A 114 12.28 3.27 4.43
CA PHE A 114 11.16 4.16 4.70
C PHE A 114 11.10 5.26 3.65
N PHE A 115 9.89 5.49 3.11
CA PHE A 115 9.55 6.62 2.25
C PHE A 115 8.70 7.61 3.03
N GLY A 116 8.74 8.88 2.67
CA GLY A 116 7.81 9.86 3.18
C GLY A 116 6.46 9.69 2.47
N CYS A 117 5.39 9.39 3.23
CA CYS A 117 4.04 9.28 2.71
C CYS A 117 3.17 10.38 3.30
N PHE A 118 2.41 11.07 2.47
CA PHE A 118 1.46 12.09 2.92
C PHE A 118 0.11 11.89 2.23
N GLY A 119 -0.97 12.02 3.01
CA GLY A 119 -2.32 11.99 2.48
C GLY A 119 -2.66 13.31 1.80
N VAL A 120 -3.13 13.24 0.56
CA VAL A 120 -3.76 14.38 -0.10
C VAL A 120 -5.21 14.38 0.35
N GLN A 121 -5.54 15.22 1.32
CA GLN A 121 -6.93 15.43 1.71
C GLN A 121 -7.61 16.33 0.67
N ALA A 122 -8.85 16.02 0.35
CA ALA A 122 -9.69 16.92 -0.43
C ALA A 122 -9.69 18.32 0.20
N PRO A 123 -9.80 19.39 -0.60
CA PRO A 123 -9.59 20.77 -0.15
C PRO A 123 -10.66 21.30 0.81
N TYR A 124 -11.36 20.47 1.56
CA TYR A 124 -12.48 20.97 2.34
C TYR A 124 -12.56 20.47 3.78
N ILE A 125 -11.78 21.10 4.66
CA ILE A 125 -12.26 21.56 5.96
C ILE A 125 -11.97 23.06 5.97
N GLU A 126 -13.01 23.85 5.77
CA GLU A 126 -12.95 25.31 5.78
C GLU A 126 -12.28 25.80 7.06
N GLY A 127 -11.19 26.55 6.92
CA GLY A 127 -10.46 27.17 8.03
C GLY A 127 -9.29 26.38 8.63
N LYS A 128 -8.90 25.22 8.10
CA LYS A 128 -7.64 24.56 8.48
C LYS A 128 -6.58 24.72 7.37
N ASN A 129 -5.48 25.38 7.71
CA ASN A 129 -4.26 25.29 6.92
C ASN A 129 -3.80 23.83 6.96
N HIS A 130 -3.90 23.12 5.82
CA HIS A 130 -3.41 21.75 5.70
C HIS A 130 -1.88 21.81 5.52
N GLU A 131 -1.16 21.69 6.61
CA GLU A 131 0.25 21.35 6.53
C GLU A 131 0.36 19.86 6.23
N TYR A 132 0.88 19.53 5.03
CA TYR A 132 1.13 18.16 4.65
C TYR A 132 2.42 17.70 5.33
N TYR A 133 2.28 16.85 6.36
CA TYR A 133 3.43 16.19 6.97
C TYR A 133 3.63 14.82 6.32
N ALA A 134 4.81 14.61 5.74
CA ALA A 134 5.18 13.30 5.29
C ALA A 134 5.51 12.42 6.50
N VAL A 135 4.78 11.32 6.65
CA VAL A 135 5.01 10.32 7.69
C VAL A 135 5.87 9.19 7.11
N PRO A 136 6.95 8.76 7.78
CA PRO A 136 7.75 7.66 7.30
C PRO A 136 6.95 6.35 7.32
N HIS A 137 6.83 5.71 6.15
CA HIS A 137 6.26 4.38 5.99
C HIS A 137 7.29 3.46 5.36
N LEU A 138 7.42 2.23 5.87
CA LEU A 138 8.26 1.20 5.25
C LEU A 138 7.58 0.78 3.93
N ARG A 139 8.08 1.29 2.80
CA ARG A 139 7.50 1.07 1.47
C ARG A 139 8.33 0.15 0.57
N ALA A 140 9.63 0.04 0.84
CA ALA A 140 10.49 -0.87 0.10
C ALA A 140 11.17 -1.86 1.03
N PHE A 141 11.32 -3.11 0.57
CA PHE A 141 12.05 -4.13 1.31
C PHE A 141 12.63 -5.18 0.36
N ARG A 142 13.65 -5.89 0.84
CA ARG A 142 14.24 -7.00 0.09
C ARG A 142 13.44 -8.28 0.29
N LYS A 143 13.09 -8.93 -0.80
CA LYS A 143 12.44 -10.25 -0.82
C LYS A 143 13.30 -11.32 -0.14
N SER A 144 14.62 -11.20 -0.25
CA SER A 144 15.62 -12.06 0.41
C SER A 144 15.60 -12.00 1.93
N THR A 145 14.96 -11.01 2.55
CA THR A 145 14.70 -11.01 4.00
C THR A 145 13.76 -12.12 4.44
N GLY A 146 12.98 -12.68 3.54
CA GLY A 146 11.92 -13.65 3.84
C GLY A 146 10.69 -13.03 4.49
N ALA A 147 10.68 -11.71 4.72
CA ALA A 147 9.59 -11.01 5.38
C ALA A 147 8.27 -11.08 4.58
N ARG A 148 7.16 -11.15 5.30
CA ARG A 148 5.81 -11.20 4.75
C ARG A 148 4.89 -10.30 5.57
N PHE A 149 3.93 -9.68 4.91
CA PHE A 149 2.89 -8.92 5.61
C PHE A 149 2.06 -9.82 6.53
N ARG A 150 1.73 -9.32 7.71
CA ARG A 150 0.85 -9.97 8.69
C ARG A 150 -0.22 -9.00 9.16
N GLY A 151 -1.40 -9.56 9.45
CA GLY A 151 -2.58 -8.81 9.87
C GLY A 151 -3.64 -8.75 8.78
N LEU A 152 -4.91 -8.62 9.18
CA LEU A 152 -6.04 -8.54 8.24
C LEU A 152 -6.14 -7.16 7.59
N VAL A 153 -5.83 -6.12 8.35
CA VAL A 153 -5.79 -4.70 7.95
C VAL A 153 -4.70 -4.01 8.77
N HIS A 154 -4.19 -2.86 8.32
CA HIS A 154 -3.01 -2.21 8.89
C HIS A 154 -1.84 -3.20 9.04
N GLU A 155 -1.66 -3.96 8.01
CA GLU A 155 -0.71 -5.06 7.94
C GLU A 155 0.73 -4.55 8.08
N GLN A 156 1.55 -5.34 8.78
CA GLN A 156 2.93 -4.99 9.12
C GLN A 156 3.90 -5.99 8.51
N ILE A 157 5.07 -5.49 8.10
CA ILE A 157 6.19 -6.29 7.60
C ILE A 157 7.50 -5.98 8.35
N LEU A 158 7.61 -4.78 8.95
CA LEU A 158 8.83 -4.33 9.63
C LEU A 158 9.33 -5.30 10.69
N PRO A 159 8.49 -5.85 11.60
CA PRO A 159 8.99 -6.76 12.65
C PRO A 159 9.74 -7.98 12.08
N GLN A 160 9.33 -8.50 10.91
CA GLN A 160 10.01 -9.65 10.32
C GLN A 160 11.36 -9.28 9.68
N ILE A 161 11.51 -8.05 9.17
CA ILE A 161 12.80 -7.55 8.66
C ILE A 161 13.79 -7.40 9.81
N GLU A 162 13.34 -6.88 10.95
CA GLU A 162 14.14 -6.73 12.18
C GLU A 162 14.51 -8.09 12.77
N ASP A 163 13.56 -9.03 12.84
CA ASP A 163 13.81 -10.41 13.30
C ASP A 163 14.86 -11.12 12.42
N ALA A 164 14.84 -10.87 11.11
CA ALA A 164 15.81 -11.36 10.16
C ALA A 164 17.19 -10.65 10.24
N LYS A 165 17.36 -9.69 11.18
CA LYS A 165 18.59 -8.93 11.45
C LYS A 165 19.06 -8.05 10.29
N PHE A 166 18.14 -7.64 9.42
CA PHE A 166 18.44 -6.62 8.43
C PHE A 166 18.26 -5.21 9.02
N GLN A 167 19.04 -4.28 8.50
CA GLN A 167 18.92 -2.88 8.84
C GLN A 167 17.80 -2.22 8.01
N THR A 168 17.24 -1.15 8.54
CA THR A 168 16.35 -0.25 7.79
C THR A 168 16.99 1.12 7.66
N THR A 169 16.61 1.84 6.61
CA THR A 169 17.04 3.21 6.36
C THR A 169 15.89 4.07 5.88
N THR A 170 16.09 5.37 5.83
CA THR A 170 15.13 6.33 5.29
C THR A 170 15.66 6.90 3.98
N SER A 171 14.78 7.14 3.02
CA SER A 171 15.09 7.81 1.75
C SER A 171 14.38 9.16 1.65
N SER A 172 14.76 9.95 0.65
CA SER A 172 14.07 11.17 0.24
C SER A 172 12.85 10.91 -0.68
N ILE A 173 12.53 9.67 -0.94
CA ILE A 173 11.39 9.29 -1.79
C ILE A 173 10.08 9.70 -1.12
N LEU A 174 9.22 10.37 -1.89
CA LEU A 174 7.92 10.85 -1.44
C LEU A 174 6.79 10.21 -2.25
N ILE A 175 5.76 9.77 -1.53
CA ILE A 175 4.52 9.23 -2.09
C ILE A 175 3.35 10.08 -1.59
N ALA A 176 2.51 10.52 -2.52
CA ALA A 176 1.23 11.14 -2.22
C ALA A 176 0.14 10.06 -2.25
N HIS A 177 -0.64 9.92 -1.18
CA HIS A 177 -1.78 9.00 -1.09
C HIS A 177 -3.08 9.78 -1.33
N LEU A 178 -3.80 9.42 -2.40
CA LEU A 178 -5.01 10.14 -2.85
C LEU A 178 -6.30 9.61 -2.20
N GLY A 179 -6.24 8.47 -1.52
CA GLY A 179 -7.40 7.73 -0.99
C GLY A 179 -8.21 8.44 0.10
N TYR A 180 -7.82 9.65 0.50
CA TYR A 180 -8.62 10.49 1.40
C TYR A 180 -9.56 11.45 0.67
N ASN A 181 -9.60 11.42 -0.66
CA ASN A 181 -10.44 12.26 -1.51
C ASN A 181 -11.83 11.66 -1.75
N GLU A 182 -12.30 10.85 -0.81
CA GLU A 182 -13.57 10.14 -0.90
C GLU A 182 -14.73 10.94 -0.28
N SER A 183 -15.97 10.61 -0.71
CA SER A 183 -17.15 11.15 -0.05
C SER A 183 -17.23 10.70 1.42
N ARG A 184 -17.98 11.48 2.23
CA ARG A 184 -18.18 11.16 3.65
C ARG A 184 -18.72 9.73 3.85
N GLU A 185 -19.65 9.30 3.00
CA GLU A 185 -20.27 7.98 3.06
C GLU A 185 -19.25 6.87 2.79
N LYS A 186 -18.39 7.04 1.79
CA LYS A 186 -17.31 6.09 1.47
C LYS A 186 -16.28 6.02 2.60
N LEU A 187 -15.93 7.16 3.18
CA LEU A 187 -15.04 7.22 4.36
C LEU A 187 -15.64 6.44 5.53
N ILE A 188 -16.91 6.66 5.87
CA ILE A 188 -17.62 5.93 6.93
C ILE A 188 -17.56 4.43 6.66
N ALA A 189 -17.95 3.98 5.46
CA ALA A 189 -17.95 2.57 5.10
C ALA A 189 -16.54 1.94 5.21
N ARG A 190 -15.49 2.66 4.80
CA ARG A 190 -14.10 2.22 4.93
C ARG A 190 -13.68 2.08 6.40
N PHE A 191 -14.02 3.06 7.25
CA PHE A 191 -13.69 3.02 8.67
C PHE A 191 -14.42 1.89 9.39
N GLU A 192 -15.70 1.64 9.08
CA GLU A 192 -16.47 0.53 9.63
C GLU A 192 -15.91 -0.83 9.22
N ARG A 193 -15.58 -1.00 7.94
CA ARG A 193 -14.93 -2.21 7.44
C ARG A 193 -13.61 -2.48 8.17
N ASN A 194 -12.76 -1.45 8.29
CA ASN A 194 -11.47 -1.59 8.94
C ASN A 194 -11.60 -1.91 10.44
N ALA A 195 -12.54 -1.27 11.14
CA ALA A 195 -12.84 -1.58 12.54
C ALA A 195 -13.30 -3.05 12.72
N THR A 196 -14.15 -3.53 11.83
CA THR A 196 -14.61 -4.93 11.81
C THR A 196 -13.46 -5.91 11.62
N LEU A 197 -12.56 -5.63 10.66
CA LEU A 197 -11.38 -6.46 10.41
C LEU A 197 -10.42 -6.47 11.62
N MET A 198 -10.20 -5.32 12.26
CA MET A 198 -9.36 -5.23 13.46
C MET A 198 -9.96 -5.98 14.65
N ALA A 199 -11.27 -5.88 14.86
CA ALA A 199 -11.96 -6.65 15.88
C ALA A 199 -11.83 -8.16 15.61
N GLY A 200 -11.98 -8.59 14.36
CA GLY A 200 -11.76 -9.97 13.93
C GLY A 200 -10.32 -10.44 14.17
N GLN A 201 -9.32 -9.60 13.89
CA GLN A 201 -7.91 -9.88 14.18
C GLN A 201 -7.66 -10.09 15.66
N LEU A 202 -8.21 -9.22 16.52
CA LEU A 202 -8.07 -9.30 17.98
C LEU A 202 -8.77 -10.52 18.56
N ALA A 203 -9.87 -10.98 17.96
CA ALA A 203 -10.59 -12.16 18.40
C ALA A 203 -9.87 -13.48 18.05
N THR A 204 -9.02 -13.48 17.01
CA THR A 204 -8.43 -14.69 16.44
C THR A 204 -6.91 -14.81 16.61
N SER A 205 -6.23 -13.76 17.01
CA SER A 205 -4.77 -13.72 17.09
C SER A 205 -4.27 -12.73 18.12
N ASP A 206 -3.22 -13.13 18.85
CA ASP A 206 -2.47 -12.22 19.74
C ASP A 206 -1.35 -11.45 19.00
N TYR A 207 -1.18 -11.68 17.70
CA TYR A 207 -0.17 -11.00 16.92
C TYR A 207 -0.34 -9.49 17.00
N SER A 208 0.68 -8.81 17.55
CA SER A 208 0.69 -7.35 17.74
C SER A 208 -0.57 -6.79 18.43
N ARG A 209 -1.16 -7.54 19.38
CA ARG A 209 -2.40 -7.15 20.08
C ARG A 209 -2.42 -5.69 20.56
N PRO A 210 -1.39 -5.16 21.29
CA PRO A 210 -1.42 -3.76 21.74
C PRO A 210 -1.47 -2.75 20.59
N TYR A 211 -0.87 -3.10 19.46
CA TYR A 211 -0.94 -2.25 18.25
C TYR A 211 -2.36 -2.21 17.70
N TYR A 212 -3.00 -3.37 17.51
CA TYR A 212 -4.35 -3.43 16.96
C TYR A 212 -5.41 -2.85 17.89
N GLU A 213 -5.28 -3.00 19.21
CA GLU A 213 -6.15 -2.35 20.19
C GLU A 213 -6.09 -0.82 20.07
N ARG A 214 -4.89 -0.24 19.97
CA ARG A 214 -4.70 1.19 19.76
C ARG A 214 -5.28 1.65 18.42
N MET A 215 -5.01 0.91 17.34
CA MET A 215 -5.51 1.25 16.00
C MET A 215 -7.03 1.20 15.94
N LEU A 216 -7.65 0.19 16.56
CA LEU A 216 -9.11 0.08 16.65
C LEU A 216 -9.72 1.27 17.40
N ALA A 217 -9.14 1.64 18.54
CA ALA A 217 -9.60 2.80 19.32
C ALA A 217 -9.53 4.09 18.49
N ASN A 218 -8.40 4.33 17.79
CA ASN A 218 -8.26 5.48 16.91
C ASN A 218 -9.29 5.47 15.77
N GLN A 219 -9.53 4.31 15.16
CA GLN A 219 -10.50 4.15 14.07
C GLN A 219 -11.92 4.49 14.52
N LEU A 220 -12.32 4.02 15.71
CA LEU A 220 -13.64 4.29 16.27
C LEU A 220 -13.80 5.77 16.65
N ASN A 221 -12.76 6.42 17.18
CA ASN A 221 -12.78 7.86 17.46
C ASN A 221 -12.97 8.67 16.17
N MET A 222 -12.20 8.38 15.13
CA MET A 222 -12.34 9.05 13.82
C MET A 222 -13.74 8.83 13.23
N LEU A 223 -14.29 7.62 13.36
CA LEU A 223 -15.64 7.30 12.89
C LEU A 223 -16.70 8.15 13.61
N ASN A 224 -16.57 8.33 14.93
CA ASN A 224 -17.46 9.18 15.72
C ASN A 224 -17.35 10.65 15.30
N GLU A 225 -16.14 11.16 15.09
CA GLU A 225 -15.91 12.54 14.62
C GLU A 225 -16.56 12.78 13.24
N ILE A 226 -16.37 11.84 12.30
CA ILE A 226 -16.95 11.93 10.96
C ILE A 226 -18.49 11.89 11.03
N ARG A 227 -19.08 11.12 11.94
CA ARG A 227 -20.53 11.05 12.15
C ARG A 227 -21.12 12.29 12.82
N GLY A 228 -20.30 13.09 13.47
CA GLY A 228 -20.70 14.30 14.17
C GLY A 228 -21.29 14.02 15.55
N ASN A 229 -20.86 12.94 16.19
CA ASN A 229 -21.20 12.57 17.59
C ASN A 229 -20.09 12.99 18.55
#